data_435e8518d35f063cec4fc4f47c63ba04
#
_entry.id   435e8518d35f063cec4fc4f47c63ba04
#
_cell.length_a   1.000
_cell.length_b   1.000
_cell.length_c   1.000
_cell.angle_alpha   90.00
_cell.angle_beta   90.00
_cell.angle_gamma   90.00
#
_symmetry.space_group_name_H-M   'P 1'
#
loop_
_entity.id
_entity.type
_entity.pdbx_description
1 polymer ?
#
loop_
_entity_poly.entity_id
_entity_poly.type
_entity_poly.pdbx_seq_one_letter_code
_entity_poly.pdbx_strand_id
1 'polypeptide(L)'
;IRLGDELNTTYAIPTADLDNDGDLDVLIGNDRIENIVFKNDGTGKLQFDHTFGHSESNTRDLCLADLNNDDFIDIAVANRRTQNFIYLNNGKGEFSYSQPFGLAEEATISIVSADINWDGHQDLILANRNAQTNNIYFGPQFVNYITYGTGKDETRDLAIGDMNGDGHLDIVTANIGERNAVYYGNAKGTFVKFQTFGNETDATYSIDLSDLD
;
A
#
# COMPACT_ATOMS: atom_id res chain seq x y z
N ILE A 1 13.71 21.58 -7.65
CA ILE A 1 13.70 20.64 -8.80
C ILE A 1 12.25 20.34 -9.10
N ARG A 2 11.85 20.39 -10.37
CA ARG A 2 10.52 19.94 -10.82
C ARG A 2 10.69 18.56 -11.40
N LEU A 3 9.93 17.59 -10.90
CA LEU A 3 9.90 16.22 -11.41
C LEU A 3 8.78 16.12 -12.46
N GLY A 4 9.14 15.79 -13.69
CA GLY A 4 8.23 15.68 -14.82
C GLY A 4 7.83 17.03 -15.43
N ASP A 5 7.45 17.00 -16.71
CA ASP A 5 7.09 18.20 -17.49
C ASP A 5 5.57 18.32 -17.70
N GLU A 6 4.79 17.30 -17.33
CA GLU A 6 3.35 17.24 -17.54
C GLU A 6 2.55 17.52 -16.25
N LEU A 7 1.32 17.98 -16.43
CA LEU A 7 0.37 18.24 -15.33
C LEU A 7 -0.41 16.96 -15.04
N ASN A 8 0.21 16.04 -14.28
CA ASN A 8 -0.43 14.80 -13.86
C ASN A 8 -1.02 14.93 -12.45
N THR A 9 -2.03 14.13 -12.16
CA THR A 9 -2.54 13.98 -10.79
C THR A 9 -1.80 12.85 -10.11
N THR A 10 -0.91 13.19 -9.18
CA THR A 10 -0.11 12.24 -8.40
C THR A 10 -0.75 12.01 -7.04
N TYR A 11 -0.83 10.76 -6.60
CA TYR A 11 -1.36 10.38 -5.30
C TYR A 11 -0.31 9.79 -4.35
N ALA A 12 0.71 9.10 -4.87
CA ALA A 12 1.75 8.46 -4.08
C ALA A 12 3.14 8.84 -4.58
N ILE A 13 4.07 9.07 -3.64
CA ILE A 13 5.48 9.38 -3.94
C ILE A 13 6.37 8.64 -2.92
N PRO A 14 6.41 7.30 -2.92
CA PRO A 14 7.32 6.56 -2.07
C PRO A 14 8.76 6.60 -2.61
N THR A 15 9.71 6.24 -1.73
CA THR A 15 11.13 6.18 -2.05
C THR A 15 11.72 4.86 -1.56
N ALA A 16 12.61 4.27 -2.34
CA ALA A 16 13.42 3.11 -1.98
C ALA A 16 14.69 3.07 -2.82
N ASP A 17 15.69 2.33 -2.36
CA ASP A 17 16.82 1.92 -3.18
C ASP A 17 16.38 0.75 -4.07
N LEU A 18 16.06 1.06 -5.35
CA LEU A 18 15.48 0.07 -6.27
C LEU A 18 16.53 -0.76 -7.02
N ASP A 19 17.74 -0.24 -7.15
CA ASP A 19 18.82 -0.91 -7.89
C ASP A 19 20.03 -1.31 -7.03
N ASN A 20 19.89 -1.17 -5.68
CA ASN A 20 20.87 -1.53 -4.67
C ASN A 20 22.22 -0.80 -4.82
N ASP A 21 22.17 0.45 -5.28
CA ASP A 21 23.35 1.31 -5.37
C ASP A 21 23.60 2.14 -4.10
N GLY A 22 22.66 2.09 -3.12
CA GLY A 22 22.73 2.75 -1.82
C GLY A 22 22.06 4.11 -1.79
N ASP A 23 21.43 4.56 -2.87
CA ASP A 23 20.75 5.83 -3.00
C ASP A 23 19.23 5.65 -3.13
N LEU A 24 18.44 6.55 -2.54
CA LEU A 24 16.98 6.43 -2.62
C LEU A 24 16.46 6.97 -3.94
N ASP A 25 15.78 6.11 -4.68
CA ASP A 25 15.00 6.45 -5.87
C ASP A 25 13.61 6.94 -5.51
N VAL A 26 12.93 7.57 -6.47
CA VAL A 26 11.59 8.12 -6.28
C VAL A 26 10.61 7.49 -7.27
N LEU A 27 9.50 6.96 -6.75
CA LEU A 27 8.40 6.50 -7.57
C LEU A 27 7.25 7.50 -7.52
N ILE A 28 6.53 7.62 -8.63
CA ILE A 28 5.34 8.49 -8.74
C ILE A 28 4.15 7.67 -9.17
N GLY A 29 3.17 7.56 -8.28
CA GLY A 29 1.88 6.92 -8.53
C GLY A 29 0.86 7.91 -9.09
N ASN A 30 0.44 7.72 -10.35
CA ASN A 30 -0.39 8.65 -11.10
C ASN A 30 -1.82 8.13 -11.34
N ASP A 31 -2.77 9.06 -11.45
CA ASP A 31 -4.15 8.78 -11.83
C ASP A 31 -4.30 8.83 -13.36
N ARG A 32 -4.73 7.72 -13.98
CA ARG A 32 -5.04 7.59 -15.42
C ARG A 32 -3.89 7.90 -16.37
N ILE A 33 -2.69 7.63 -15.90
CA ILE A 33 -1.47 7.65 -16.69
C ILE A 33 -0.49 6.67 -16.04
N GLU A 34 0.50 6.21 -16.77
CA GLU A 34 1.54 5.34 -16.24
C GLU A 34 2.25 5.95 -15.03
N ASN A 35 2.65 5.11 -14.10
CA ASN A 35 3.50 5.47 -12.99
C ASN A 35 4.94 5.66 -13.47
N ILE A 36 5.75 6.37 -12.71
CA ILE A 36 7.09 6.78 -13.14
C ILE A 36 8.13 6.39 -12.10
N VAL A 37 9.27 5.94 -12.56
CA VAL A 37 10.50 5.77 -11.76
C VAL A 37 11.48 6.88 -12.10
N PHE A 38 12.01 7.54 -11.08
CA PHE A 38 13.14 8.46 -11.15
C PHE A 38 14.29 7.88 -10.33
N LYS A 39 15.41 7.63 -10.98
CA LYS A 39 16.63 7.20 -10.30
C LYS A 39 17.43 8.39 -9.75
N ASN A 40 18.01 8.19 -8.58
CA ASN A 40 18.97 9.09 -7.96
C ASN A 40 20.39 8.74 -8.45
N ASP A 41 21.23 9.74 -8.66
CA ASP A 41 22.62 9.54 -9.09
C ASP A 41 23.62 9.66 -7.93
N GLY A 42 23.15 9.53 -6.68
CA GLY A 42 23.95 9.65 -5.46
C GLY A 42 24.29 11.09 -5.06
N THR A 43 23.94 12.06 -5.88
CA THR A 43 24.10 13.49 -5.56
C THR A 43 22.80 14.17 -5.17
N GLY A 44 21.68 13.42 -5.13
CA GLY A 44 20.33 13.93 -4.94
C GLY A 44 19.72 14.48 -6.23
N LYS A 45 20.32 14.21 -7.37
CA LYS A 45 19.76 14.58 -8.68
C LYS A 45 18.96 13.42 -9.23
N LEU A 46 17.65 13.58 -9.26
CA LEU A 46 16.71 12.62 -9.82
C LEU A 46 16.66 12.73 -11.35
N GLN A 47 16.74 11.59 -12.03
CA GLN A 47 16.65 11.46 -13.47
C GLN A 47 15.49 10.53 -13.81
N PHE A 48 14.69 10.89 -14.85
CA PHE A 48 13.67 9.98 -15.38
C PHE A 48 14.36 8.70 -15.86
N ASP A 49 13.84 7.55 -15.45
CA ASP A 49 14.34 6.24 -15.87
C ASP A 49 13.33 5.58 -16.82
N HIS A 50 12.17 5.18 -16.30
CA HIS A 50 11.13 4.52 -17.11
C HIS A 50 9.74 4.73 -16.51
N THR A 51 8.72 4.28 -17.24
CA THR A 51 7.34 4.19 -16.76
C THR A 51 6.96 2.73 -16.50
N PHE A 52 5.99 2.52 -15.59
CA PHE A 52 5.40 1.21 -15.29
C PHE A 52 3.89 1.33 -15.04
N GLY A 53 3.19 0.22 -15.12
CA GLY A 53 1.74 0.19 -14.94
C GLY A 53 0.97 0.36 -16.25
N HIS A 54 -0.30 0.64 -16.12
CA HIS A 54 -1.21 0.81 -17.26
C HIS A 54 -1.75 2.24 -17.28
N SER A 55 -1.80 2.87 -18.45
CA SER A 55 -2.25 4.26 -18.63
C SER A 55 -3.70 4.50 -18.23
N GLU A 56 -4.53 3.46 -18.14
CA GLU A 56 -5.93 3.55 -17.69
C GLU A 56 -6.11 3.27 -16.19
N SER A 57 -5.04 2.97 -15.46
CA SER A 57 -5.10 2.68 -14.04
C SER A 57 -5.36 3.93 -13.20
N ASN A 58 -6.22 3.78 -12.20
CA ASN A 58 -6.47 4.83 -11.23
C ASN A 58 -5.58 4.62 -9.99
N THR A 59 -4.26 4.77 -10.14
CA THR A 59 -3.33 4.56 -9.02
C THR A 59 -3.62 5.53 -7.89
N ARG A 60 -3.70 5.01 -6.66
CA ARG A 60 -3.93 5.76 -5.44
C ARG A 60 -2.79 5.64 -4.45
N ASP A 61 -2.17 4.47 -4.40
CA ASP A 61 -1.07 4.22 -3.50
C ASP A 61 -0.08 3.21 -4.07
N LEU A 62 1.15 3.24 -3.58
CA LEU A 62 2.25 2.37 -3.94
C LEU A 62 2.90 1.85 -2.66
N CYS A 63 2.86 0.54 -2.45
CA CYS A 63 3.57 -0.12 -1.37
C CYS A 63 4.87 -0.74 -1.89
N LEU A 64 5.96 -0.49 -1.18
CA LEU A 64 7.30 -0.98 -1.50
C LEU A 64 7.74 -2.00 -0.46
N ALA A 65 7.98 -3.23 -0.88
CA ALA A 65 8.45 -4.33 -0.02
C ALA A 65 9.06 -5.46 -0.86
N ASP A 66 9.86 -6.30 -0.24
CA ASP A 66 10.26 -7.59 -0.82
C ASP A 66 9.07 -8.56 -0.71
N LEU A 67 8.33 -8.73 -1.80
CA LEU A 67 7.08 -9.50 -1.84
C LEU A 67 7.28 -10.97 -2.22
N ASN A 68 8.48 -11.32 -2.70
CA ASN A 68 8.82 -12.67 -3.15
C ASN A 68 9.99 -13.31 -2.38
N ASN A 69 10.55 -12.62 -1.39
CA ASN A 69 11.69 -13.02 -0.56
C ASN A 69 12.98 -13.23 -1.37
N ASP A 70 13.27 -12.32 -2.32
CA ASP A 70 14.50 -12.31 -3.11
C ASP A 70 15.50 -11.20 -2.73
N ASP A 71 15.19 -10.47 -1.65
CA ASP A 71 15.94 -9.33 -1.09
C ASP A 71 15.90 -8.05 -1.97
N PHE A 72 15.04 -7.99 -3.00
CA PHE A 72 14.83 -6.79 -3.81
C PHE A 72 13.47 -6.15 -3.50
N ILE A 73 13.42 -4.83 -3.57
CA ILE A 73 12.18 -4.10 -3.30
C ILE A 73 11.25 -4.16 -4.51
N ASP A 74 10.12 -4.82 -4.35
CA ASP A 74 9.02 -4.91 -5.31
C ASP A 74 8.01 -3.77 -5.09
N ILE A 75 7.06 -3.64 -6.04
CA ILE A 75 5.98 -2.64 -5.96
C ILE A 75 4.62 -3.33 -5.97
N ALA A 76 3.79 -3.09 -4.95
CA ALA A 76 2.36 -3.35 -5.02
C ALA A 76 1.63 -2.04 -5.33
N VAL A 77 0.82 -2.05 -6.40
CA VAL A 77 0.07 -0.87 -6.88
C VAL A 77 -1.39 -1.01 -6.50
N ALA A 78 -1.85 -0.08 -5.66
CA ALA A 78 -3.25 0.06 -5.29
C ALA A 78 -3.99 0.94 -6.30
N ASN A 79 -4.96 0.38 -6.99
CA ASN A 79 -5.77 1.05 -7.99
C ASN A 79 -7.23 1.16 -7.54
N ARG A 80 -7.83 2.31 -7.76
CA ARG A 80 -9.24 2.51 -7.44
C ARG A 80 -10.14 2.11 -8.60
N ARG A 81 -10.93 1.02 -8.43
CA ARG A 81 -11.88 0.49 -9.43
C ARG A 81 -11.22 0.08 -10.75
N THR A 82 -9.95 -0.25 -10.69
CA THR A 82 -9.20 -0.95 -11.73
C THR A 82 -8.32 -1.98 -11.06
N GLN A 83 -7.83 -2.97 -11.82
CA GLN A 83 -7.05 -4.08 -11.29
C GLN A 83 -5.82 -3.61 -10.52
N ASN A 84 -5.58 -4.14 -9.32
CA ASN A 84 -4.34 -3.99 -8.59
C ASN A 84 -3.25 -4.91 -9.18
N PHE A 85 -1.98 -4.48 -9.08
CA PHE A 85 -0.85 -5.24 -9.63
C PHE A 85 0.33 -5.26 -8.69
N ILE A 86 1.08 -6.36 -8.72
CA ILE A 86 2.43 -6.48 -8.18
C ILE A 86 3.41 -6.44 -9.33
N TYR A 87 4.48 -5.67 -9.19
CA TYR A 87 5.59 -5.56 -10.12
C TYR A 87 6.86 -6.04 -9.42
N LEU A 88 7.43 -7.16 -9.89
CA LEU A 88 8.64 -7.73 -9.31
C LEU A 88 9.90 -7.06 -9.89
N ASN A 89 10.79 -6.67 -8.99
CA ASN A 89 12.06 -6.06 -9.29
C ASN A 89 13.11 -7.13 -9.60
N ASN A 90 13.99 -6.88 -10.54
CA ASN A 90 15.12 -7.76 -10.87
C ASN A 90 16.43 -7.37 -10.16
N GLY A 91 16.35 -6.49 -9.15
CA GLY A 91 17.49 -5.95 -8.41
C GLY A 91 18.26 -4.84 -9.14
N LYS A 92 17.70 -4.31 -10.24
CA LYS A 92 18.25 -3.19 -11.01
C LYS A 92 17.24 -2.05 -11.17
N GLY A 93 16.12 -2.12 -10.44
CA GLY A 93 15.02 -1.20 -10.58
C GLY A 93 14.21 -1.40 -11.87
N GLU A 94 14.27 -2.58 -12.50
CA GLU A 94 13.50 -2.91 -13.70
C GLU A 94 12.38 -3.89 -13.35
N PHE A 95 11.14 -3.57 -13.74
CA PHE A 95 9.92 -4.30 -13.40
C PHE A 95 9.35 -5.01 -14.63
N SER A 96 10.03 -6.07 -15.08
CA SER A 96 9.67 -6.81 -16.30
C SER A 96 8.53 -7.81 -16.12
N TYR A 97 8.17 -8.15 -14.89
CA TYR A 97 7.09 -9.06 -14.56
C TYR A 97 6.03 -8.36 -13.71
N SER A 98 4.77 -8.55 -14.10
CA SER A 98 3.63 -8.06 -13.31
C SER A 98 2.61 -9.17 -13.08
N GLN A 99 2.01 -9.16 -11.91
CA GLN A 99 0.97 -10.09 -11.48
C GLN A 99 -0.25 -9.31 -11.00
N PRO A 100 -1.46 -9.59 -11.55
CA PRO A 100 -2.68 -9.03 -10.96
C PRO A 100 -2.98 -9.69 -9.61
N PHE A 101 -3.49 -8.91 -8.66
CA PHE A 101 -4.04 -9.41 -7.41
C PHE A 101 -5.31 -8.66 -7.03
N GLY A 102 -6.13 -9.26 -6.17
CA GLY A 102 -7.41 -8.70 -5.77
C GLY A 102 -8.45 -8.72 -6.89
N LEU A 103 -9.56 -8.03 -6.65
CA LEU A 103 -10.66 -7.94 -7.61
C LEU A 103 -10.56 -6.63 -8.40
N ALA A 104 -10.83 -6.67 -9.70
CA ALA A 104 -10.74 -5.48 -10.57
C ALA A 104 -11.68 -4.33 -10.17
N GLU A 105 -12.75 -4.62 -9.43
CA GLU A 105 -13.74 -3.63 -8.98
C GLU A 105 -13.42 -3.05 -7.58
N GLU A 106 -12.32 -3.44 -6.96
CA GLU A 106 -11.92 -2.91 -5.67
C GLU A 106 -11.63 -1.41 -5.75
N ALA A 107 -12.18 -0.68 -4.79
CA ALA A 107 -11.95 0.76 -4.70
C ALA A 107 -10.79 1.05 -3.74
N THR A 108 -9.64 0.43 -3.99
CA THR A 108 -8.48 0.53 -3.14
C THR A 108 -7.92 1.95 -3.13
N ILE A 109 -7.63 2.47 -1.94
CA ILE A 109 -7.13 3.84 -1.73
C ILE A 109 -5.76 3.85 -1.05
N SER A 110 -5.52 2.93 -0.12
CA SER A 110 -4.24 2.79 0.56
C SER A 110 -3.86 1.32 0.67
N ILE A 111 -2.57 1.03 0.70
CA ILE A 111 -2.00 -0.31 0.78
C ILE A 111 -0.72 -0.27 1.60
N VAL A 112 -0.58 -1.22 2.51
CA VAL A 112 0.67 -1.47 3.24
C VAL A 112 1.03 -2.94 3.21
N SER A 113 2.28 -3.28 3.50
CA SER A 113 2.73 -4.66 3.65
C SER A 113 3.19 -4.94 5.08
N ALA A 114 2.89 -6.15 5.55
CA ALA A 114 3.41 -6.70 6.80
C ALA A 114 3.23 -8.22 6.78
N ASP A 115 4.10 -8.97 7.46
CA ASP A 115 3.88 -10.39 7.77
C ASP A 115 2.89 -10.47 8.94
N ILE A 116 1.58 -10.43 8.60
CA ILE A 116 0.52 -10.27 9.61
C ILE A 116 0.11 -11.60 10.25
N ASN A 117 0.49 -12.71 9.64
CA ASN A 117 0.19 -14.06 10.08
C ASN A 117 1.43 -14.84 10.57
N TRP A 118 2.62 -14.21 10.53
CA TRP A 118 3.90 -14.75 10.98
C TRP A 118 4.37 -16.00 10.20
N ASP A 119 4.07 -16.05 8.89
CA ASP A 119 4.49 -17.17 8.05
C ASP A 119 5.82 -16.90 7.30
N GLY A 120 6.41 -15.73 7.47
CA GLY A 120 7.67 -15.32 6.88
C GLY A 120 7.52 -14.67 5.50
N HIS A 121 6.31 -14.40 5.05
CA HIS A 121 6.01 -13.68 3.80
C HIS A 121 5.30 -12.38 4.09
N GLN A 122 5.54 -11.38 3.25
CA GLN A 122 4.79 -10.13 3.30
C GLN A 122 3.37 -10.35 2.81
N ASP A 123 2.39 -9.87 3.59
CA ASP A 123 0.98 -9.80 3.20
C ASP A 123 0.64 -8.38 2.75
N LEU A 124 -0.39 -8.21 1.94
CA LEU A 124 -0.87 -6.90 1.47
C LEU A 124 -2.19 -6.55 2.14
N ILE A 125 -2.20 -5.49 2.93
CA ILE A 125 -3.35 -4.99 3.67
C ILE A 125 -3.91 -3.78 2.94
N LEU A 126 -5.17 -3.84 2.50
CA LEU A 126 -5.82 -2.86 1.65
C LEU A 126 -6.92 -2.11 2.39
N ALA A 127 -6.94 -0.80 2.19
CA ALA A 127 -8.05 0.08 2.58
C ALA A 127 -8.93 0.36 1.37
N ASN A 128 -10.20 -0.02 1.43
CA ASN A 128 -11.17 0.14 0.36
C ASN A 128 -12.25 1.18 0.70
N ARG A 129 -12.79 1.82 -0.34
CA ARG A 129 -13.88 2.78 -0.27
C ARG A 129 -15.14 2.26 -0.96
N ASN A 130 -16.14 3.14 -1.03
CA ASN A 130 -17.41 2.91 -1.73
C ASN A 130 -18.22 1.76 -1.11
N ALA A 131 -18.26 1.73 0.21
CA ALA A 131 -18.95 0.70 0.98
C ALA A 131 -18.51 -0.73 0.64
N GLN A 132 -17.20 -0.91 0.43
CA GLN A 132 -16.58 -2.21 0.25
C GLN A 132 -15.85 -2.63 1.53
N THR A 133 -15.70 -3.94 1.74
CA THR A 133 -14.82 -4.47 2.80
C THR A 133 -13.36 -4.14 2.51
N ASN A 134 -12.59 -3.90 3.56
CA ASN A 134 -11.14 -3.91 3.47
C ASN A 134 -10.64 -5.35 3.38
N ASN A 135 -9.52 -5.57 2.71
CA ASN A 135 -9.01 -6.91 2.41
C ASN A 135 -7.54 -7.06 2.83
N ILE A 136 -7.18 -8.31 3.19
CA ILE A 136 -5.80 -8.72 3.41
C ILE A 136 -5.52 -9.87 2.46
N TYR A 137 -4.58 -9.71 1.53
CA TYR A 137 -4.13 -10.73 0.60
C TYR A 137 -2.83 -11.35 1.11
N PHE A 138 -2.84 -12.66 1.36
CA PHE A 138 -1.71 -13.38 1.93
C PHE A 138 -0.63 -13.69 0.88
N GLY A 139 0.61 -13.40 1.25
CA GLY A 139 1.78 -13.75 0.46
C GLY A 139 2.06 -15.26 0.40
N PRO A 140 3.01 -15.68 -0.43
CA PRO A 140 3.63 -14.93 -1.52
C PRO A 140 2.81 -14.94 -2.82
N GLN A 141 1.66 -15.62 -2.91
CA GLN A 141 0.85 -15.73 -4.14
C GLN A 141 -0.24 -14.67 -4.25
N PHE A 142 -0.68 -14.05 -3.14
CA PHE A 142 -1.72 -13.02 -3.06
C PHE A 142 -3.06 -13.42 -3.70
N VAL A 143 -3.40 -14.72 -3.63
CA VAL A 143 -4.66 -15.31 -4.12
C VAL A 143 -5.64 -15.51 -2.97
N ASN A 144 -5.14 -15.99 -1.83
CA ASN A 144 -5.95 -16.17 -0.63
C ASN A 144 -6.08 -14.86 0.11
N TYR A 145 -7.29 -14.55 0.59
CA TYR A 145 -7.53 -13.33 1.33
C TYR A 145 -8.57 -13.50 2.43
N ILE A 146 -8.56 -12.59 3.38
CA ILE A 146 -9.63 -12.39 4.36
C ILE A 146 -10.12 -10.94 4.28
N THR A 147 -11.30 -10.68 4.81
CA THR A 147 -11.87 -9.34 4.91
C THR A 147 -11.83 -8.84 6.35
N TYR A 148 -11.72 -7.54 6.53
CA TYR A 148 -11.90 -6.86 7.80
C TYR A 148 -12.73 -5.58 7.60
N GLY A 149 -13.20 -4.98 8.69
CA GLY A 149 -14.10 -3.84 8.61
C GLY A 149 -15.58 -4.23 8.60
N THR A 150 -16.44 -3.25 8.37
CA THR A 150 -17.91 -3.41 8.44
C THR A 150 -18.55 -3.77 7.10
N GLY A 151 -17.80 -3.62 6.00
CA GLY A 151 -18.31 -3.76 4.64
C GLY A 151 -19.11 -2.55 4.14
N LYS A 152 -19.08 -1.45 4.90
CA LYS A 152 -19.68 -0.16 4.54
C LYS A 152 -18.69 0.99 4.72
N ASP A 153 -17.42 0.63 4.95
CA ASP A 153 -16.40 1.57 5.35
C ASP A 153 -16.02 2.49 4.18
N GLU A 154 -15.73 3.73 4.50
CA GLU A 154 -15.13 4.72 3.61
C GLU A 154 -13.69 4.97 4.07
N THR A 155 -12.90 3.87 4.11
CA THR A 155 -11.52 3.93 4.58
C THR A 155 -10.64 4.70 3.61
N ARG A 156 -9.83 5.60 4.14
CA ARG A 156 -8.92 6.48 3.39
C ARG A 156 -7.48 6.06 3.51
N ASP A 157 -7.11 5.60 4.70
CA ASP A 157 -5.74 5.26 5.02
C ASP A 157 -5.72 4.20 6.12
N LEU A 158 -4.61 3.51 6.25
CA LEU A 158 -4.39 2.52 7.28
C LEU A 158 -2.95 2.52 7.76
N ALA A 159 -2.74 2.13 9.01
CA ALA A 159 -1.43 1.92 9.61
C ALA A 159 -1.41 0.62 10.41
N ILE A 160 -0.24 0.03 10.53
CA ILE A 160 -0.02 -1.27 11.16
C ILE A 160 0.90 -1.10 12.38
N GLY A 161 0.54 -1.70 13.50
CA GLY A 161 1.37 -1.71 14.71
C GLY A 161 0.70 -2.53 15.81
N ASP A 162 1.47 -2.95 16.81
CA ASP A 162 0.93 -3.60 18.01
C ASP A 162 0.37 -2.52 18.96
N MET A 163 -0.95 -2.33 18.92
CA MET A 163 -1.65 -1.27 19.67
C MET A 163 -1.99 -1.67 21.11
N ASN A 164 -1.90 -2.95 21.44
CA ASN A 164 -2.30 -3.47 22.75
C ASN A 164 -1.17 -4.14 23.51
N GLY A 165 0.03 -4.28 22.94
CA GLY A 165 1.22 -4.86 23.56
C GLY A 165 1.16 -6.38 23.66
N ASP A 166 0.36 -7.06 22.81
CA ASP A 166 0.24 -8.52 22.86
C ASP A 166 1.20 -9.25 21.91
N GLY A 167 2.01 -8.52 21.16
CA GLY A 167 3.01 -9.02 20.23
C GLY A 167 2.45 -9.36 18.85
N HIS A 168 1.18 -9.03 18.57
CA HIS A 168 0.57 -9.21 17.25
C HIS A 168 0.28 -7.86 16.58
N LEU A 169 0.36 -7.84 15.27
CA LEU A 169 0.09 -6.62 14.51
C LEU A 169 -1.41 -6.34 14.44
N ASP A 170 -1.78 -5.11 14.77
CA ASP A 170 -3.13 -4.55 14.68
C ASP A 170 -3.23 -3.62 13.47
N ILE A 171 -4.46 -3.41 12.98
CA ILE A 171 -4.74 -2.49 11.87
C ILE A 171 -5.49 -1.29 12.43
N VAL A 172 -5.00 -0.09 12.15
CA VAL A 172 -5.69 1.15 12.47
C VAL A 172 -6.16 1.80 11.19
N THR A 173 -7.47 2.16 11.11
CA THR A 173 -8.07 2.75 9.92
C THR A 173 -8.50 4.19 10.13
N ALA A 174 -8.22 5.02 9.13
CA ALA A 174 -8.71 6.38 8.99
C ALA A 174 -9.93 6.39 8.06
N ASN A 175 -11.10 6.80 8.58
CA ASN A 175 -12.37 6.74 7.86
C ASN A 175 -12.97 8.13 7.65
N ILE A 176 -13.85 8.26 6.64
CA ILE A 176 -14.62 9.48 6.36
C ILE A 176 -16.10 9.24 6.60
N GLY A 177 -16.72 10.14 7.40
CA GLY A 177 -18.14 10.08 7.69
C GLY A 177 -18.53 8.94 8.63
N GLU A 178 -17.56 8.36 9.30
CA GLU A 178 -17.68 7.33 10.31
C GLU A 178 -16.48 7.36 11.25
N ARG A 179 -16.56 6.62 12.35
CA ARG A 179 -15.48 6.56 13.34
C ARG A 179 -14.28 5.81 12.77
N ASN A 180 -13.09 6.25 13.14
CA ASN A 180 -11.87 5.48 12.94
C ASN A 180 -11.91 4.21 13.79
N ALA A 181 -11.14 3.18 13.41
CA ALA A 181 -11.15 1.90 14.11
C ALA A 181 -9.75 1.31 14.29
N VAL A 182 -9.59 0.56 15.38
CA VAL A 182 -8.47 -0.36 15.60
C VAL A 182 -9.03 -1.78 15.51
N TYR A 183 -8.49 -2.59 14.63
CA TYR A 183 -8.79 -4.02 14.50
C TYR A 183 -7.64 -4.81 15.10
N TYR A 184 -7.91 -5.51 16.22
CA TYR A 184 -6.89 -6.25 16.96
C TYR A 184 -6.60 -7.58 16.29
N GLY A 185 -5.32 -7.78 15.95
CA GLY A 185 -4.80 -9.01 15.38
C GLY A 185 -4.64 -10.14 16.40
N ASN A 186 -4.24 -11.28 15.92
CA ASN A 186 -3.86 -12.42 16.73
C ASN A 186 -2.86 -13.31 15.97
N ALA A 187 -2.32 -14.33 16.64
CA ALA A 187 -1.33 -15.27 16.09
C ALA A 187 -1.73 -15.98 14.77
N LYS A 188 -2.96 -15.82 14.29
CA LYS A 188 -3.45 -16.41 13.04
C LYS A 188 -3.66 -15.37 11.94
N GLY A 189 -3.28 -14.12 12.19
CA GLY A 189 -3.55 -13.02 11.25
C GLY A 189 -5.05 -12.76 11.04
N THR A 190 -5.90 -12.99 12.05
CA THR A 190 -7.34 -12.72 11.99
C THR A 190 -7.74 -11.59 12.94
N PHE A 191 -8.76 -10.81 12.56
CA PHE A 191 -9.19 -9.58 13.21
C PHE A 191 -10.64 -9.68 13.67
N VAL A 192 -10.88 -10.31 14.81
CA VAL A 192 -12.24 -10.59 15.34
C VAL A 192 -12.71 -9.49 16.29
N LYS A 193 -11.78 -8.78 16.93
CA LYS A 193 -12.09 -7.70 17.87
C LYS A 193 -11.70 -6.37 17.26
N PHE A 194 -12.53 -5.35 17.48
CA PHE A 194 -12.19 -3.99 17.09
C PHE A 194 -12.71 -2.98 18.10
N GLN A 195 -12.11 -1.81 18.10
CA GLN A 195 -12.51 -0.63 18.88
C GLN A 195 -12.60 0.58 17.95
N THR A 196 -13.61 1.41 18.12
CA THR A 196 -13.73 2.68 17.38
C THR A 196 -13.30 3.87 18.22
N PHE A 197 -12.78 4.90 17.56
CA PHE A 197 -12.42 6.17 18.18
C PHE A 197 -12.75 7.36 17.25
N GLY A 198 -12.72 8.59 17.78
CA GLY A 198 -13.17 9.77 17.03
C GLY A 198 -14.69 9.88 16.98
N ASN A 199 -15.22 10.73 16.11
CA ASN A 199 -16.64 10.98 15.93
C ASN A 199 -17.15 10.42 14.59
N GLU A 200 -18.43 10.11 14.52
CA GLU A 200 -19.09 9.56 13.31
C GLU A 200 -19.14 10.54 12.12
N THR A 201 -18.87 11.82 12.37
CA THR A 201 -18.87 12.87 11.34
C THR A 201 -17.48 13.32 10.95
N ASP A 202 -16.44 12.73 11.54
CA ASP A 202 -15.06 13.08 11.23
C ASP A 202 -14.70 12.67 9.80
N ALA A 203 -13.80 13.43 9.19
CA ALA A 203 -13.25 13.11 7.89
C ALA A 203 -11.73 12.95 8.05
N THR A 204 -11.30 11.73 8.39
CA THR A 204 -9.88 11.43 8.56
C THR A 204 -9.29 10.97 7.22
N TYR A 205 -8.23 11.63 6.77
CA TYR A 205 -7.62 11.39 5.47
C TYR A 205 -6.33 10.59 5.54
N SER A 206 -5.62 10.68 6.66
CA SER A 206 -4.36 9.98 6.86
C SER A 206 -4.18 9.62 8.32
N ILE A 207 -3.43 8.56 8.57
CA ILE A 207 -3.06 8.07 9.89
C ILE A 207 -1.61 7.60 9.88
N ASP A 208 -0.92 7.83 10.98
CA ASP A 208 0.42 7.31 11.23
C ASP A 208 0.51 6.87 12.69
N LEU A 209 1.36 5.91 12.96
CA LEU A 209 1.60 5.34 14.29
C LEU A 209 3.03 5.65 14.74
N SER A 210 3.16 6.16 15.94
CA SER A 210 4.46 6.42 16.55
C SER A 210 4.37 6.25 18.07
N ASP A 211 5.40 5.70 18.66
CA ASP A 211 5.62 5.72 20.12
C ASP A 211 6.08 7.14 20.49
N LEU A 212 5.34 7.80 21.38
CA LEU A 212 5.56 9.21 21.75
C LEU A 212 6.09 9.40 23.16
N ASP A 213 6.27 8.32 23.99
CA ASP A 213 6.67 8.38 25.39
C ASP A 213 7.82 7.40 25.81
#